data_0d86055ccfcc68614872fbe353fe445a
#
_entry.id   0d86055ccfcc68614872fbe353fe445a
#
_cell.length_a   1.000
_cell.length_b   1.000
_cell.length_c   1.000
_cell.angle_alpha   90.00
_cell.angle_beta   90.00
_cell.angle_gamma   90.00
#
_symmetry.space_group_name_H-M   'P 1'
#
loop_
_entity.id
_entity.type
_entity.pdbx_description
1 polymer ?
#
loop_
_entity_poly.entity_id
_entity_poly.type
_entity_poly.pdbx_seq_one_letter_code
_entity_poly.pdbx_strand_id
1 'polypeptide(L)'
;MLQIYYTRTYIPTVTPVTPEGTPAESEGPKGQPQTGTPVFIPGNPNVPIDETVKRTFDDGTTEKKVPDEGIYTIDENSKVTFTPEPDFVGKATGVTVKRVGKNGMPVTATYTPKVYPDTSFVDKDGNSLSPTEDGTKPTKDIPGYKIVKTEVDEKGNTRHICEKVITTYKDKDSNIIPGTTTEEGTTPKKDIPGYRFVETKTLPNGDTEHVYEKVKASYKNKDGNEIPNYPTEDAEQPKKDIPDYRFVETKTSSKRRYRACL
;
A
#
# COMPACT_ATOMS: atom_id res chain seq x y z
N MET A 1 -3.90 -97.11 -29.03
CA MET A 1 -3.50 -95.73 -29.38
C MET A 1 -3.81 -94.88 -28.16
N LEU A 2 -2.79 -94.37 -27.48
CA LEU A 2 -2.97 -93.50 -26.30
C LEU A 2 -3.12 -92.06 -26.76
N GLN A 3 -4.27 -91.46 -26.49
CA GLN A 3 -4.55 -90.03 -26.83
C GLN A 3 -4.29 -89.17 -25.60
N ILE A 4 -3.26 -88.31 -25.67
CA ILE A 4 -2.90 -87.40 -24.58
C ILE A 4 -3.60 -86.04 -24.83
N TYR A 5 -4.41 -85.60 -23.88
CA TYR A 5 -5.04 -84.30 -23.87
C TYR A 5 -4.24 -83.35 -23.00
N TYR A 6 -3.91 -82.22 -23.59
CA TYR A 6 -3.31 -81.08 -22.85
C TYR A 6 -4.37 -80.01 -22.58
N THR A 7 -4.62 -79.72 -21.32
CA THR A 7 -5.40 -78.55 -20.91
C THR A 7 -4.44 -77.43 -20.64
N ARG A 8 -4.59 -76.31 -21.36
CA ARG A 8 -3.93 -75.05 -21.02
C ARG A 8 -4.93 -74.18 -20.26
N THR A 9 -4.54 -73.75 -19.03
CA THR A 9 -5.24 -72.76 -18.27
C THR A 9 -4.76 -71.38 -18.74
N TYR A 10 -5.65 -70.60 -19.33
CA TYR A 10 -5.38 -69.21 -19.67
C TYR A 10 -5.88 -68.34 -18.51
N ILE A 11 -4.98 -67.57 -17.86
CA ILE A 11 -5.30 -66.59 -16.82
C ILE A 11 -5.11 -65.22 -17.43
N PRO A 12 -6.18 -64.53 -17.86
CA PRO A 12 -6.06 -63.18 -18.40
C PRO A 12 -5.65 -62.22 -17.27
N THR A 13 -4.65 -61.40 -17.53
CA THR A 13 -4.33 -60.26 -16.68
C THR A 13 -5.15 -59.05 -17.20
N VAL A 14 -6.04 -58.53 -16.37
CA VAL A 14 -6.83 -57.34 -16.67
C VAL A 14 -6.25 -56.15 -15.90
N THR A 15 -5.77 -55.16 -16.61
CA THR A 15 -5.34 -53.88 -16.01
C THR A 15 -6.55 -52.97 -15.99
N PRO A 16 -6.99 -52.43 -14.83
CA PRO A 16 -8.06 -51.48 -14.76
C PRO A 16 -7.71 -50.20 -15.51
N VAL A 17 -8.66 -49.65 -16.26
CA VAL A 17 -8.55 -48.32 -16.85
C VAL A 17 -8.95 -47.32 -15.79
N THR A 18 -8.03 -46.44 -15.39
CA THR A 18 -8.25 -45.42 -14.39
C THR A 18 -8.40 -44.03 -15.10
N PRO A 19 -9.40 -43.22 -14.75
CA PRO A 19 -9.46 -41.86 -15.16
C PRO A 19 -8.32 -41.03 -14.60
N GLU A 20 -8.06 -39.86 -15.19
CA GLU A 20 -7.05 -38.89 -14.73
C GLU A 20 -7.71 -37.62 -14.26
N GLY A 21 -7.18 -37.00 -13.19
CA GLY A 21 -7.64 -35.73 -12.64
C GLY A 21 -6.54 -34.68 -12.66
N THR A 22 -6.85 -33.50 -13.18
CA THR A 22 -5.95 -32.34 -13.18
C THR A 22 -6.41 -31.34 -12.13
N PRO A 23 -5.53 -30.89 -11.22
CA PRO A 23 -5.83 -29.91 -10.21
C PRO A 23 -6.21 -28.55 -10.82
N ALA A 24 -6.97 -27.76 -10.06
CA ALA A 24 -7.24 -26.35 -10.33
C ALA A 24 -6.69 -25.46 -9.21
N GLU A 25 -6.27 -24.28 -9.58
CA GLU A 25 -5.84 -23.24 -8.64
C GLU A 25 -6.54 -21.93 -8.97
N SER A 26 -6.63 -21.03 -8.02
CA SER A 26 -7.06 -19.64 -8.22
C SER A 26 -6.32 -18.71 -7.29
N GLU A 27 -6.27 -17.43 -7.66
CA GLU A 27 -5.75 -16.38 -6.81
C GLU A 27 -6.72 -15.19 -6.86
N GLY A 28 -6.95 -14.54 -5.72
CA GLY A 28 -7.90 -13.43 -5.65
C GLY A 28 -7.76 -12.58 -4.39
N PRO A 29 -8.48 -11.44 -4.34
CA PRO A 29 -8.42 -10.51 -3.24
C PRO A 29 -9.10 -11.05 -1.99
N LYS A 30 -8.72 -10.49 -0.84
CA LYS A 30 -9.27 -10.79 0.47
C LYS A 30 -10.79 -10.59 0.51
N GLY A 31 -11.48 -11.53 1.12
CA GLY A 31 -12.93 -11.49 1.30
C GLY A 31 -13.78 -11.71 0.04
N GLN A 32 -13.15 -11.96 -1.12
CA GLN A 32 -13.88 -12.21 -2.37
C GLN A 32 -13.92 -13.69 -2.72
N PRO A 33 -15.10 -14.22 -3.11
CA PRO A 33 -15.22 -15.62 -3.56
C PRO A 33 -14.36 -15.89 -4.80
N GLN A 34 -13.75 -17.08 -4.82
CA GLN A 34 -12.93 -17.56 -5.92
C GLN A 34 -13.51 -18.87 -6.46
N THR A 35 -13.22 -19.19 -7.69
CA THR A 35 -13.69 -20.43 -8.30
C THR A 35 -12.59 -21.16 -9.04
N GLY A 36 -12.66 -22.50 -9.04
CA GLY A 36 -11.82 -23.34 -9.84
C GLY A 36 -12.54 -24.63 -10.24
N THR A 37 -12.22 -25.16 -11.40
CA THR A 37 -12.85 -26.36 -11.93
C THR A 37 -11.77 -27.40 -12.22
N PRO A 38 -11.52 -28.37 -11.30
CA PRO A 38 -10.65 -29.51 -11.59
C PRO A 38 -11.17 -30.25 -12.83
N VAL A 39 -10.25 -30.67 -13.69
CA VAL A 39 -10.59 -31.37 -14.94
C VAL A 39 -10.41 -32.86 -14.76
N PHE A 40 -11.36 -33.63 -15.28
CA PHE A 40 -11.34 -35.08 -15.25
C PHE A 40 -11.46 -35.63 -16.67
N ILE A 41 -10.52 -36.47 -17.06
CA ILE A 41 -10.52 -37.12 -18.37
C ILE A 41 -10.60 -38.66 -18.21
N PRO A 42 -11.30 -39.36 -19.09
CA PRO A 42 -11.30 -40.83 -19.04
C PRO A 42 -9.91 -41.39 -19.38
N GLY A 43 -9.49 -42.42 -18.68
CA GLY A 43 -8.23 -43.10 -19.01
C GLY A 43 -8.29 -43.87 -20.33
N ASN A 44 -9.50 -44.10 -20.82
CA ASN A 44 -9.80 -44.70 -22.15
C ASN A 44 -11.09 -44.11 -22.65
N PRO A 45 -11.19 -43.66 -23.92
CA PRO A 45 -12.43 -43.08 -24.51
C PRO A 45 -13.65 -44.02 -24.41
N ASN A 46 -13.47 -45.31 -24.38
CA ASN A 46 -14.58 -46.28 -24.25
C ASN A 46 -15.07 -46.45 -22.80
N VAL A 47 -14.38 -45.85 -21.82
CA VAL A 47 -14.73 -45.87 -20.38
C VAL A 47 -14.81 -44.43 -19.87
N PRO A 48 -15.86 -43.67 -20.27
CA PRO A 48 -15.98 -42.27 -19.88
C PRO A 48 -16.22 -42.08 -18.37
N ILE A 49 -16.09 -40.84 -17.91
CA ILE A 49 -16.53 -40.43 -16.57
C ILE A 49 -18.04 -40.69 -16.46
N ASP A 50 -18.48 -41.20 -15.32
CA ASP A 50 -19.90 -41.42 -15.07
C ASP A 50 -20.58 -40.13 -14.64
N GLU A 51 -21.32 -39.53 -15.53
CA GLU A 51 -22.06 -38.30 -15.31
C GLU A 51 -23.31 -38.47 -14.43
N THR A 52 -23.74 -39.72 -14.19
CA THR A 52 -24.87 -40.01 -13.30
C THR A 52 -24.48 -40.01 -11.83
N VAL A 53 -23.20 -40.17 -11.52
CA VAL A 53 -22.69 -40.10 -10.15
C VAL A 53 -22.54 -38.64 -9.74
N LYS A 54 -23.13 -38.28 -8.60
CA LYS A 54 -23.06 -36.92 -8.03
C LYS A 54 -21.61 -36.50 -7.79
N ARG A 55 -21.29 -35.26 -8.15
CA ARG A 55 -20.00 -34.63 -7.85
C ARG A 55 -19.94 -34.33 -6.36
N THR A 56 -18.88 -34.75 -5.71
CA THR A 56 -18.68 -34.52 -4.26
C THR A 56 -17.22 -34.23 -3.98
N PHE A 57 -16.97 -33.73 -2.79
CA PHE A 57 -15.66 -33.81 -2.20
C PHE A 57 -15.30 -35.24 -1.80
N ASP A 58 -14.07 -35.47 -1.39
CA ASP A 58 -13.56 -36.79 -1.01
C ASP A 58 -14.32 -37.44 0.16
N ASP A 59 -14.89 -36.62 1.04
CA ASP A 59 -15.74 -37.01 2.17
C ASP A 59 -17.21 -37.31 1.80
N GLY A 60 -17.56 -37.15 0.52
CA GLY A 60 -18.92 -37.36 -0.01
C GLY A 60 -19.87 -36.16 0.14
N THR A 61 -19.41 -35.04 0.66
CA THR A 61 -20.19 -33.81 0.82
C THR A 61 -20.13 -32.93 -0.44
N THR A 62 -21.02 -31.93 -0.54
CA THR A 62 -21.00 -30.88 -1.55
C THR A 62 -20.71 -29.51 -0.98
N GLU A 63 -20.55 -29.43 0.34
CA GLU A 63 -20.12 -28.27 1.07
C GLU A 63 -19.13 -28.70 2.16
N LYS A 64 -18.06 -27.95 2.31
CA LYS A 64 -17.02 -28.20 3.33
C LYS A 64 -16.56 -26.91 3.94
N LYS A 65 -16.72 -26.77 5.25
CA LYS A 65 -16.19 -25.66 6.03
C LYS A 65 -14.81 -26.03 6.56
N VAL A 66 -13.81 -25.18 6.28
CA VAL A 66 -12.48 -25.26 6.85
C VAL A 66 -12.34 -24.10 7.85
N PRO A 67 -12.18 -24.39 9.16
CA PRO A 67 -12.05 -23.35 10.17
C PRO A 67 -10.92 -22.37 9.84
N ASP A 68 -11.15 -21.09 10.08
CA ASP A 68 -10.21 -19.97 9.85
C ASP A 68 -9.77 -19.76 8.39
N GLU A 69 -10.29 -20.56 7.45
CA GLU A 69 -10.04 -20.37 6.01
C GLU A 69 -11.30 -19.92 5.26
N GLY A 70 -12.39 -20.70 5.33
CA GLY A 70 -13.60 -20.41 4.60
C GLY A 70 -14.47 -21.63 4.30
N ILE A 71 -15.37 -21.45 3.34
CA ILE A 71 -16.34 -22.47 2.92
C ILE A 71 -16.13 -22.80 1.44
N TYR A 72 -16.11 -24.09 1.15
CA TYR A 72 -16.08 -24.64 -0.21
C TYR A 72 -17.43 -25.22 -0.58
N THR A 73 -17.91 -24.94 -1.78
CA THR A 73 -19.09 -25.61 -2.36
C THR A 73 -18.76 -26.12 -3.75
N ILE A 74 -19.40 -27.21 -4.17
CA ILE A 74 -19.23 -27.76 -5.52
C ILE A 74 -20.59 -27.86 -6.23
N ASP A 75 -20.62 -27.44 -7.49
CA ASP A 75 -21.82 -27.51 -8.34
C ASP A 75 -21.83 -28.78 -9.22
N GLU A 76 -22.90 -28.92 -10.01
CA GLU A 76 -23.10 -30.04 -10.92
C GLU A 76 -22.11 -30.09 -12.09
N ASN A 77 -21.34 -29.05 -12.34
CA ASN A 77 -20.29 -28.99 -13.37
C ASN A 77 -18.89 -29.23 -12.82
N SER A 78 -18.78 -29.66 -11.55
CA SER A 78 -17.52 -29.78 -10.81
C SER A 78 -16.80 -28.45 -10.57
N LYS A 79 -17.48 -27.32 -10.74
CA LYS A 79 -16.97 -26.01 -10.40
C LYS A 79 -17.03 -25.85 -8.88
N VAL A 80 -15.88 -25.65 -8.28
CA VAL A 80 -15.74 -25.38 -6.85
C VAL A 80 -15.73 -23.88 -6.64
N THR A 81 -16.53 -23.40 -5.69
CA THR A 81 -16.48 -22.03 -5.18
C THR A 81 -15.90 -22.05 -3.78
N PHE A 82 -14.90 -21.24 -3.55
CA PHE A 82 -14.33 -20.96 -2.25
C PHE A 82 -14.75 -19.57 -1.80
N THR A 83 -15.40 -19.47 -0.66
CA THR A 83 -15.75 -18.22 0.01
C THR A 83 -14.84 -18.08 1.22
N PRO A 84 -13.81 -17.22 1.18
CA PRO A 84 -12.88 -17.07 2.29
C PRO A 84 -13.55 -16.42 3.51
N GLU A 85 -13.08 -16.76 4.71
CA GLU A 85 -13.36 -15.95 5.90
C GLU A 85 -12.80 -14.53 5.68
N PRO A 86 -13.44 -13.49 6.27
CA PRO A 86 -13.09 -12.08 5.99
C PRO A 86 -11.62 -11.73 6.21
N ASP A 87 -10.97 -12.40 7.15
CA ASP A 87 -9.58 -12.15 7.52
C ASP A 87 -8.58 -13.21 7.04
N PHE A 88 -9.04 -14.15 6.21
CA PHE A 88 -8.14 -15.16 5.66
C PHE A 88 -7.25 -14.54 4.58
N VAL A 89 -5.93 -14.83 4.67
CA VAL A 89 -4.90 -14.46 3.69
C VAL A 89 -3.92 -15.61 3.57
N GLY A 90 -3.44 -15.85 2.37
CA GLY A 90 -2.46 -16.90 2.08
C GLY A 90 -3.02 -18.03 1.24
N LYS A 91 -2.24 -19.10 1.13
CA LYS A 91 -2.63 -20.33 0.41
C LYS A 91 -3.54 -21.15 1.31
N ALA A 92 -4.76 -21.42 0.84
CA ALA A 92 -5.72 -22.25 1.56
C ALA A 92 -5.34 -23.74 1.47
N THR A 93 -5.84 -24.52 2.41
CA THR A 93 -5.66 -26.01 2.42
C THR A 93 -6.20 -26.64 1.16
N GLY A 94 -7.31 -26.08 0.62
CA GLY A 94 -7.98 -26.60 -0.54
C GLY A 94 -8.90 -27.78 -0.24
N VAL A 95 -9.51 -28.29 -1.31
CA VAL A 95 -10.41 -29.46 -1.26
C VAL A 95 -10.10 -30.43 -2.37
N THR A 96 -10.44 -31.70 -2.16
CA THR A 96 -10.31 -32.77 -3.13
C THR A 96 -11.68 -33.08 -3.71
N VAL A 97 -11.83 -32.95 -5.02
CA VAL A 97 -13.05 -33.33 -5.76
C VAL A 97 -12.91 -34.79 -6.21
N LYS A 98 -13.98 -35.56 -6.05
CA LYS A 98 -14.06 -36.97 -6.43
C LYS A 98 -15.02 -37.15 -7.60
N ARG A 99 -14.58 -37.94 -8.59
CA ARG A 99 -15.39 -38.45 -9.70
C ARG A 99 -15.20 -39.93 -9.84
N VAL A 100 -16.03 -40.58 -10.66
CA VAL A 100 -15.97 -42.03 -10.89
C VAL A 100 -16.12 -42.29 -12.38
N GLY A 101 -15.33 -43.19 -12.92
CA GLY A 101 -15.50 -43.73 -14.27
C GLY A 101 -16.66 -44.71 -14.35
N LYS A 102 -17.22 -44.95 -15.56
CA LYS A 102 -18.31 -45.91 -15.77
C LYS A 102 -17.94 -47.35 -15.38
N ASN A 103 -16.68 -47.67 -15.24
CA ASN A 103 -16.16 -48.93 -14.70
C ASN A 103 -16.05 -48.97 -13.17
N GLY A 104 -16.56 -47.94 -12.46
CA GLY A 104 -16.51 -47.86 -11.02
C GLY A 104 -15.18 -47.35 -10.44
N MET A 105 -14.18 -47.06 -11.28
CA MET A 105 -12.86 -46.60 -10.79
C MET A 105 -12.94 -45.14 -10.37
N PRO A 106 -12.57 -44.79 -9.12
CA PRO A 106 -12.56 -43.44 -8.64
C PRO A 106 -11.36 -42.64 -9.17
N VAL A 107 -11.51 -41.32 -9.27
CA VAL A 107 -10.48 -40.38 -9.58
C VAL A 107 -10.68 -39.12 -8.73
N THR A 108 -9.60 -38.47 -8.34
CA THR A 108 -9.62 -37.28 -7.53
C THR A 108 -8.74 -36.20 -8.15
N ALA A 109 -9.12 -34.92 -7.94
CA ALA A 109 -8.28 -33.78 -8.24
C ALA A 109 -8.54 -32.68 -7.23
N THR A 110 -7.51 -31.90 -6.90
CA THR A 110 -7.59 -30.84 -5.89
C THR A 110 -7.97 -29.49 -6.51
N TYR A 111 -8.60 -28.67 -5.70
CA TYR A 111 -8.71 -27.22 -5.94
C TYR A 111 -8.08 -26.48 -4.78
N THR A 112 -7.11 -25.60 -5.05
CA THR A 112 -6.35 -24.87 -4.04
C THR A 112 -6.37 -23.37 -4.35
N PRO A 113 -7.19 -22.58 -3.64
CA PRO A 113 -7.21 -21.13 -3.79
C PRO A 113 -6.09 -20.47 -2.99
N LYS A 114 -5.71 -19.25 -3.42
CA LYS A 114 -4.82 -18.35 -2.69
C LYS A 114 -5.46 -16.98 -2.57
N VAL A 115 -5.43 -16.40 -1.37
CA VAL A 115 -5.96 -15.07 -1.08
C VAL A 115 -4.80 -14.11 -0.90
N TYR A 116 -4.82 -12.98 -1.63
CA TYR A 116 -3.81 -11.93 -1.49
C TYR A 116 -3.98 -11.16 -0.18
N PRO A 117 -2.88 -10.70 0.45
CA PRO A 117 -2.95 -9.67 1.49
C PRO A 117 -3.50 -8.36 0.90
N ASP A 118 -3.77 -7.39 1.72
CA ASP A 118 -4.16 -6.05 1.31
C ASP A 118 -3.13 -4.98 1.71
N THR A 119 -3.24 -3.79 1.08
CA THR A 119 -2.47 -2.61 1.45
C THR A 119 -3.42 -1.44 1.71
N SER A 120 -3.29 -0.82 2.88
CA SER A 120 -4.06 0.33 3.30
C SER A 120 -3.18 1.55 3.56
N PHE A 121 -3.76 2.74 3.32
CA PHE A 121 -3.17 4.05 3.61
C PHE A 121 -4.07 4.76 4.61
N VAL A 122 -3.58 5.00 5.80
CA VAL A 122 -4.35 5.52 6.92
C VAL A 122 -3.66 6.69 7.60
N ASP A 123 -4.42 7.56 8.25
CA ASP A 123 -3.85 8.54 9.16
C ASP A 123 -3.42 7.89 10.48
N LYS A 124 -2.84 8.68 11.39
CA LYS A 124 -2.40 8.22 12.71
C LYS A 124 -3.55 7.70 13.59
N ASP A 125 -4.78 8.12 13.31
CA ASP A 125 -5.98 7.72 14.05
C ASP A 125 -6.65 6.48 13.43
N GLY A 126 -6.09 5.98 12.30
CA GLY A 126 -6.57 4.79 11.58
C GLY A 126 -7.64 5.08 10.53
N ASN A 127 -7.96 6.35 10.25
CA ASN A 127 -8.92 6.69 9.20
C ASN A 127 -8.32 6.46 7.83
N SER A 128 -9.09 5.86 6.93
CA SER A 128 -8.65 5.57 5.56
C SER A 128 -8.45 6.85 4.75
N LEU A 129 -7.31 6.97 4.08
CA LEU A 129 -6.95 8.09 3.21
C LEU A 129 -7.11 7.77 1.72
N SER A 130 -7.20 6.49 1.39
CA SER A 130 -7.47 6.00 0.04
C SER A 130 -8.13 4.62 0.10
N PRO A 131 -8.79 4.15 -0.96
CA PRO A 131 -9.27 2.77 -1.03
C PRO A 131 -8.15 1.77 -0.74
N THR A 132 -8.49 0.69 -0.05
CA THR A 132 -7.58 -0.44 0.16
C THR A 132 -7.25 -1.11 -1.17
N GLU A 133 -6.01 -1.52 -1.36
CA GLU A 133 -5.50 -2.12 -2.58
C GLU A 133 -5.14 -3.59 -2.37
N ASP A 134 -5.43 -4.43 -3.36
CA ASP A 134 -5.12 -5.85 -3.31
C ASP A 134 -3.62 -6.10 -3.47
N GLY A 135 -3.10 -7.02 -2.68
CA GLY A 135 -1.68 -7.37 -2.65
C GLY A 135 -0.81 -6.37 -1.89
N THR A 136 0.46 -6.69 -1.75
CA THR A 136 1.46 -5.80 -1.16
C THR A 136 1.83 -4.70 -2.15
N LYS A 137 1.55 -3.45 -1.80
CA LYS A 137 1.88 -2.27 -2.61
C LYS A 137 2.96 -1.42 -1.94
N PRO A 138 3.83 -0.78 -2.73
CA PRO A 138 4.77 0.20 -2.21
C PRO A 138 4.04 1.46 -1.74
N THR A 139 4.79 2.34 -1.08
CA THR A 139 4.32 3.68 -0.74
C THR A 139 3.95 4.47 -2.00
N LYS A 140 2.92 5.30 -1.89
CA LYS A 140 2.50 6.24 -2.94
C LYS A 140 2.25 7.62 -2.35
N ASP A 141 2.23 8.64 -3.19
CA ASP A 141 1.89 9.99 -2.77
C ASP A 141 0.40 10.09 -2.42
N ILE A 142 0.12 10.55 -1.21
CA ILE A 142 -1.22 10.91 -0.74
C ILE A 142 -1.26 12.44 -0.62
N PRO A 143 -2.05 13.15 -1.42
CA PRO A 143 -2.07 14.61 -1.42
C PRO A 143 -2.30 15.20 -0.03
N GLY A 144 -1.41 16.07 0.41
CA GLY A 144 -1.46 16.71 1.73
C GLY A 144 -0.95 15.85 2.90
N TYR A 145 -0.44 14.66 2.63
CA TYR A 145 0.10 13.76 3.65
C TYR A 145 1.53 13.30 3.30
N LYS A 146 2.28 12.93 4.33
CA LYS A 146 3.58 12.26 4.25
C LYS A 146 3.50 10.92 4.96
N ILE A 147 4.16 9.90 4.41
CA ILE A 147 4.25 8.58 5.05
C ILE A 147 5.29 8.65 6.17
N VAL A 148 4.88 8.24 7.37
CA VAL A 148 5.75 8.23 8.56
C VAL A 148 6.13 6.83 9.00
N LYS A 149 5.31 5.83 8.68
CA LYS A 149 5.57 4.44 9.05
C LYS A 149 4.90 3.47 8.09
N THR A 150 5.52 2.32 7.88
CA THR A 150 4.90 1.16 7.21
C THR A 150 4.94 -0.01 8.19
N GLU A 151 3.82 -0.65 8.36
CA GLU A 151 3.64 -1.85 9.18
C GLU A 151 3.19 -2.99 8.29
N VAL A 152 3.63 -4.21 8.62
CA VAL A 152 3.16 -5.44 7.99
C VAL A 152 2.73 -6.37 9.12
N ASP A 153 1.49 -6.85 9.07
CA ASP A 153 0.98 -7.78 10.06
C ASP A 153 1.44 -9.23 9.82
N GLU A 154 1.12 -10.13 10.72
CA GLU A 154 1.48 -11.56 10.64
C GLU A 154 0.86 -12.27 9.41
N LYS A 155 -0.21 -11.73 8.85
CA LYS A 155 -0.88 -12.22 7.64
C LYS A 155 -0.32 -11.63 6.36
N GLY A 156 0.62 -10.67 6.45
CA GLY A 156 1.23 -9.99 5.31
C GLY A 156 0.47 -8.78 4.81
N ASN A 157 -0.62 -8.35 5.47
CA ASN A 157 -1.28 -7.08 5.13
C ASN A 157 -0.36 -5.91 5.44
N THR A 158 -0.31 -4.94 4.53
CA THR A 158 0.54 -3.76 4.65
C THR A 158 -0.29 -2.54 5.03
N ARG A 159 0.19 -1.77 5.99
CA ARG A 159 -0.42 -0.54 6.44
C ARG A 159 0.59 0.60 6.38
N HIS A 160 0.35 1.57 5.51
CA HIS A 160 1.11 2.81 5.43
C HIS A 160 0.43 3.87 6.29
N ILE A 161 1.12 4.32 7.35
CA ILE A 161 0.64 5.33 8.28
C ILE A 161 1.16 6.69 7.80
N CYS A 162 0.24 7.63 7.66
CA CYS A 162 0.49 8.94 7.10
C CYS A 162 0.16 10.05 8.12
N GLU A 163 0.86 11.15 8.02
CA GLU A 163 0.57 12.39 8.74
C GLU A 163 0.38 13.51 7.73
N LYS A 164 -0.44 14.51 8.08
CA LYS A 164 -0.54 15.72 7.27
C LYS A 164 0.82 16.40 7.17
N VAL A 165 1.15 16.89 5.98
CA VAL A 165 2.29 17.81 5.84
C VAL A 165 2.02 19.07 6.64
N ILE A 166 3.08 19.77 7.05
CA ILE A 166 2.98 21.00 7.87
C ILE A 166 3.70 22.15 7.20
N THR A 167 3.28 23.36 7.56
CA THR A 167 3.98 24.62 7.22
C THR A 167 4.55 25.25 8.49
N THR A 168 5.81 25.67 8.42
CA THR A 168 6.52 26.36 9.50
C THR A 168 7.10 27.68 9.03
N TYR A 169 7.26 28.62 9.95
CA TYR A 169 7.79 29.97 9.73
C TYR A 169 9.09 30.11 10.54
N LYS A 170 10.23 30.22 9.89
CA LYS A 170 11.55 30.18 10.51
C LYS A 170 12.42 31.36 10.11
N ASP A 171 13.32 31.74 10.99
CA ASP A 171 14.39 32.66 10.64
C ASP A 171 15.52 31.95 9.86
N LYS A 172 16.53 32.71 9.43
CA LYS A 172 17.68 32.18 8.68
C LYS A 172 18.54 31.18 9.48
N ASP A 173 18.41 31.22 10.80
CA ASP A 173 19.14 30.33 11.73
C ASP A 173 18.30 29.11 12.07
N SER A 174 17.18 28.88 11.35
CA SER A 174 16.23 27.78 11.52
C SER A 174 15.41 27.81 12.82
N ASN A 175 15.39 28.92 13.54
CA ASN A 175 14.53 29.09 14.72
C ASN A 175 13.11 29.42 14.30
N ILE A 176 12.13 28.87 15.00
CA ILE A 176 10.71 29.27 14.83
C ILE A 176 10.57 30.75 15.21
N ILE A 177 9.88 31.51 14.36
CA ILE A 177 9.63 32.94 14.62
C ILE A 177 8.62 33.07 15.75
N PRO A 178 8.93 33.81 16.81
CA PRO A 178 8.01 34.06 17.92
C PRO A 178 6.66 34.61 17.45
N GLY A 179 5.57 34.05 17.98
CA GLY A 179 4.21 34.44 17.62
C GLY A 179 3.66 33.76 16.35
N THR A 180 4.44 32.89 15.71
CA THR A 180 3.94 32.00 14.64
C THR A 180 3.66 30.63 15.20
N THR A 181 2.73 29.91 14.54
CA THR A 181 2.39 28.52 14.86
C THR A 181 2.68 27.64 13.66
N THR A 182 2.97 26.37 13.90
CA THR A 182 2.98 25.34 12.86
C THR A 182 1.55 25.12 12.38
N GLU A 183 1.36 25.06 11.07
CA GLU A 183 0.06 24.90 10.43
C GLU A 183 -0.01 23.59 9.67
N GLU A 184 -1.16 22.93 9.72
CA GLU A 184 -1.40 21.73 8.91
C GLU A 184 -1.60 22.09 7.43
N GLY A 185 -1.02 21.25 6.57
CA GLY A 185 -1.06 21.44 5.12
C GLY A 185 0.00 22.43 4.61
N THR A 186 -0.07 22.70 3.31
CA THR A 186 0.75 23.73 2.65
C THR A 186 -0.01 25.05 2.68
N THR A 187 0.48 26.01 3.47
CA THR A 187 -0.10 27.34 3.59
C THR A 187 0.77 28.41 2.93
N PRO A 188 0.20 29.50 2.45
CA PRO A 188 0.99 30.59 1.85
C PRO A 188 1.83 31.32 2.90
N LYS A 189 2.88 32.01 2.41
CA LYS A 189 3.66 32.91 3.27
C LYS A 189 2.77 33.98 3.88
N LYS A 190 3.13 34.47 5.09
CA LYS A 190 2.44 35.51 5.84
C LYS A 190 3.30 36.74 5.98
N ASP A 191 2.68 37.90 6.19
CA ASP A 191 3.37 39.07 6.66
C ASP A 191 3.58 38.96 8.17
N ILE A 192 4.84 38.97 8.58
CA ILE A 192 5.23 38.81 9.99
C ILE A 192 5.91 40.13 10.44
N PRO A 193 5.31 40.84 11.40
CA PRO A 193 5.89 42.09 11.89
C PRO A 193 7.35 41.92 12.34
N GLY A 194 8.23 42.83 11.89
CA GLY A 194 9.65 42.81 12.18
C GLY A 194 10.48 41.80 11.38
N TYR A 195 9.85 41.06 10.45
CA TYR A 195 10.53 40.10 9.59
C TYR A 195 10.23 40.36 8.11
N ARG A 196 11.19 40.05 7.27
CA ARG A 196 11.06 40.10 5.81
C ARG A 196 11.14 38.67 5.26
N PHE A 197 10.19 38.28 4.43
CA PHE A 197 10.21 36.99 3.71
C PHE A 197 11.44 36.90 2.81
N VAL A 198 12.10 35.74 2.83
CA VAL A 198 13.28 35.43 2.01
C VAL A 198 12.93 34.40 0.93
N GLU A 199 12.45 33.22 1.34
CA GLU A 199 12.14 32.13 0.43
C GLU A 199 11.16 31.14 1.06
N THR A 200 10.55 30.31 0.20
CA THR A 200 9.80 29.12 0.58
C THR A 200 10.61 27.88 0.20
N LYS A 201 10.77 26.95 1.12
CA LYS A 201 11.39 25.64 0.89
C LYS A 201 10.34 24.55 1.03
N THR A 202 10.32 23.60 0.09
CA THR A 202 9.64 22.33 0.25
C THR A 202 10.70 21.30 0.71
N LEU A 203 10.49 20.73 1.86
CA LEU A 203 11.40 19.74 2.43
C LEU A 203 11.21 18.37 1.76
N PRO A 204 12.20 17.46 1.82
CA PRO A 204 12.10 16.14 1.22
C PRO A 204 10.91 15.28 1.71
N ASN A 205 10.43 15.53 2.92
CA ASN A 205 9.26 14.89 3.50
C ASN A 205 7.92 15.53 3.10
N GLY A 206 7.92 16.56 2.23
CA GLY A 206 6.73 17.27 1.79
C GLY A 206 6.30 18.46 2.65
N ASP A 207 6.94 18.70 3.81
CA ASP A 207 6.66 19.87 4.64
C ASP A 207 7.12 21.17 3.96
N THR A 208 6.45 22.27 4.29
CA THR A 208 6.79 23.61 3.80
C THR A 208 7.46 24.43 4.91
N GLU A 209 8.52 25.14 4.54
CA GLU A 209 9.21 26.06 5.42
C GLU A 209 9.28 27.43 4.75
N HIS A 210 8.70 28.45 5.37
CA HIS A 210 8.85 29.85 4.96
C HIS A 210 9.99 30.46 5.78
N VAL A 211 11.03 30.91 5.08
CA VAL A 211 12.23 31.47 5.70
C VAL A 211 12.17 32.99 5.65
N TYR A 212 12.49 33.59 6.76
CA TYR A 212 12.47 35.04 6.95
C TYR A 212 13.81 35.54 7.53
N GLU A 213 14.03 36.84 7.40
CA GLU A 213 15.11 37.52 8.13
C GLU A 213 14.56 38.69 8.94
N LYS A 214 15.14 38.95 10.11
CA LYS A 214 14.78 40.11 10.91
C LYS A 214 15.07 41.38 10.17
N VAL A 215 14.08 42.27 10.13
CA VAL A 215 14.27 43.65 9.68
C VAL A 215 15.04 44.41 10.76
N LYS A 216 16.02 45.19 10.33
CA LYS A 216 16.85 46.00 11.23
C LYS A 216 16.93 47.44 10.73
N ALA A 217 16.82 48.41 11.65
CA ALA A 217 17.02 49.80 11.37
C ALA A 217 18.43 50.22 11.89
N SER A 218 19.21 50.81 11.02
CA SER A 218 20.51 51.41 11.38
C SER A 218 20.56 52.88 11.04
N TYR A 219 21.23 53.67 11.87
CA TYR A 219 21.40 55.10 11.69
C TYR A 219 22.79 55.39 11.15
N LYS A 220 22.87 55.99 9.97
CA LYS A 220 24.14 56.24 9.29
C LYS A 220 24.26 57.67 8.81
N ASN A 221 25.48 58.20 8.81
CA ASN A 221 25.77 59.49 8.19
C ASN A 221 25.77 59.38 6.65
N LYS A 222 25.93 60.47 5.92
CA LYS A 222 25.95 60.51 4.47
C LYS A 222 27.06 59.66 3.81
N ASP A 223 28.13 59.40 4.55
CA ASP A 223 29.27 58.56 4.13
C ASP A 223 29.08 57.08 4.39
N GLY A 224 27.93 56.70 4.97
CA GLY A 224 27.57 55.27 5.26
C GLY A 224 28.09 54.78 6.61
N ASN A 225 28.75 55.62 7.38
CA ASN A 225 29.27 55.25 8.73
C ASN A 225 28.14 55.26 9.75
N GLU A 226 28.14 54.32 10.68
CA GLU A 226 27.22 54.27 11.81
C GLU A 226 27.39 55.52 12.71
N ILE A 227 26.27 56.08 13.19
CA ILE A 227 26.29 57.19 14.09
C ILE A 227 26.57 56.72 15.51
N PRO A 228 27.59 57.22 16.19
CA PRO A 228 27.92 56.81 17.56
C PRO A 228 26.71 56.96 18.50
N ASN A 229 26.58 56.00 19.43
CA ASN A 229 25.47 55.90 20.39
C ASN A 229 24.06 55.63 19.81
N TYR A 230 23.96 55.35 18.50
CA TYR A 230 22.72 54.90 17.85
C TYR A 230 22.92 53.50 17.26
N PRO A 231 22.85 52.45 18.06
CA PRO A 231 23.06 51.10 17.61
C PRO A 231 21.95 50.67 16.63
N THR A 232 22.23 49.63 15.85
CA THR A 232 21.23 49.00 15.02
C THR A 232 20.15 48.38 15.92
N GLU A 233 18.89 48.65 15.60
CA GLU A 233 17.69 48.19 16.30
C GLU A 233 16.92 47.19 15.48
N ASP A 234 16.23 46.27 16.15
CA ASP A 234 15.37 45.29 15.52
C ASP A 234 14.06 45.96 15.08
N ALA A 235 13.48 45.45 13.98
CA ALA A 235 12.31 45.93 13.32
C ALA A 235 12.46 47.31 12.62
N GLU A 236 11.41 47.74 11.91
CA GLU A 236 11.34 49.09 11.37
C GLU A 236 11.20 50.10 12.51
N GLN A 237 12.02 51.11 12.47
CA GLN A 237 12.01 52.18 13.48
C GLN A 237 11.59 53.48 12.82
N PRO A 238 10.82 54.33 13.52
CA PRO A 238 10.57 55.70 13.05
C PRO A 238 11.89 56.47 13.02
N LYS A 239 11.91 57.55 12.26
CA LYS A 239 13.02 58.50 12.30
C LYS A 239 13.24 58.99 13.72
N LYS A 240 14.53 59.09 14.13
CA LYS A 240 14.92 59.66 15.40
C LYS A 240 15.55 61.04 15.21
N ASP A 241 15.29 61.94 16.14
CA ASP A 241 16.02 63.19 16.22
C ASP A 241 17.39 62.92 16.88
N ILE A 242 18.44 63.09 16.07
CA ILE A 242 19.82 62.84 16.50
C ILE A 242 20.51 64.15 16.61
N PRO A 243 21.05 64.56 17.79
CA PRO A 243 21.78 65.78 17.96
C PRO A 243 22.89 65.96 16.93
N ASP A 244 23.04 67.15 16.39
CA ASP A 244 24.02 67.52 15.35
C ASP A 244 23.82 66.87 13.98
N TYR A 245 22.74 66.14 13.78
CA TYR A 245 22.39 65.52 12.49
C TYR A 245 20.99 65.96 12.03
N ARG A 246 20.89 66.24 10.72
CA ARG A 246 19.62 66.43 10.06
C ARG A 246 19.20 65.20 9.32
N PHE A 247 17.97 64.68 9.55
CA PHE A 247 17.42 63.61 8.78
C PHE A 247 17.33 63.94 7.29
N VAL A 248 17.82 63.07 6.42
CA VAL A 248 17.81 63.24 4.98
C VAL A 248 16.78 62.32 4.33
N GLU A 249 16.90 61.02 4.55
CA GLU A 249 16.02 60.00 3.94
C GLU A 249 16.05 58.69 4.68
N THR A 250 15.04 57.85 4.49
CA THR A 250 15.07 56.42 4.85
C THR A 250 15.35 55.59 3.60
N LYS A 251 16.38 54.77 3.63
CA LYS A 251 16.70 53.82 2.55
C LYS A 251 16.34 52.43 2.96
N THR A 252 15.52 51.74 2.17
CA THR A 252 15.30 50.29 2.32
C THR A 252 16.43 49.56 1.60
N SER A 253 17.32 48.93 2.35
CA SER A 253 18.40 48.09 1.78
C SER A 253 17.89 46.72 1.43
N SER A 254 17.60 46.45 0.17
CA SER A 254 17.52 45.10 -0.32
C SER A 254 18.95 44.54 -0.55
N LYS A 255 19.48 43.68 0.31
CA LYS A 255 20.70 42.95 -0.02
C LYS A 255 20.42 42.03 -1.22
N ARG A 256 20.50 42.56 -2.45
CA ARG A 256 20.80 41.72 -3.61
C ARG A 256 22.23 41.19 -3.42
N ARG A 257 22.40 39.89 -3.23
CA ARG A 257 23.71 39.28 -3.43
C ARG A 257 24.06 39.42 -4.92
N TYR A 258 24.93 40.36 -5.22
CA TYR A 258 25.64 40.33 -6.51
C TYR A 258 26.54 39.09 -6.45
N ARG A 259 26.28 38.07 -7.26
CA ARG A 259 27.30 37.17 -7.73
C ARG A 259 28.22 38.01 -8.60
N ALA A 260 29.43 38.29 -8.14
CA ALA A 260 30.50 38.73 -9.02
C ALA A 260 30.75 37.58 -9.99
N CYS A 261 30.45 37.81 -11.28
CA CYS A 261 31.05 37.04 -12.35
C CYS A 261 32.49 37.51 -12.47
N LEU A 262 33.44 36.62 -12.25
CA LEU A 262 34.82 36.76 -12.72
C LEU A 262 34.86 36.34 -14.21
#